data_2b06d8a8bb4465ca4ed9b7d0020dbb8b
#
_entry.id   2b06d8a8bb4465ca4ed9b7d0020dbb8b
#
_cell.length_a   1.000
_cell.length_b   1.000
_cell.length_c   1.000
_cell.angle_alpha   90.00
_cell.angle_beta   90.00
_cell.angle_gamma   90.00
#
_symmetry.space_group_name_H-M   'P 1'
#
loop_
_entity.id
_entity.type
_entity.pdbx_description
1 polymer ?
#
loop_
_entity_poly.entity_id
_entity_poly.type
_entity_poly.pdbx_seq_one_letter_code
_entity_poly.pdbx_strand_id
1 'polypeptide(L)'
;MRSLAVAIIVAAALTGCNTVAGMKQDTSQVSDYTYEKKEEYQRALSAQMRDLDAKTDELKAKAGRASDSIKAEFNRNMESLDRQKAVLREKMEAVKSSTASGWNQVKAGADSAMNSVKQAYEKAKASLP
;
A
#
# COMPACT_ATOMS: atom_id res chain seq x y z
N MET A 1 -8.20 26.01 31.99
CA MET A 1 -8.50 26.24 31.20
C MET A 1 -7.94 26.01 30.23
N ARG A 2 -7.39 25.93 29.83
CA ARG A 2 -6.70 25.83 29.02
C ARG A 2 -6.60 24.64 28.27
N SER A 3 -6.64 23.75 28.70
CA SER A 3 -6.37 22.54 28.11
C SER A 3 -7.26 22.22 27.07
N LEU A 4 -8.31 22.74 27.08
CA LEU A 4 -9.15 22.44 26.13
C LEU A 4 -8.72 22.70 24.83
N ALA A 5 -8.22 23.66 24.62
CA ALA A 5 -7.88 24.03 23.30
C ALA A 5 -7.18 22.98 22.65
N VAL A 6 -6.42 22.45 23.32
CA VAL A 6 -5.67 21.47 22.76
C VAL A 6 -6.44 20.47 22.10
N ALA A 7 -7.35 20.07 22.67
CA ALA A 7 -8.04 19.00 22.10
C ALA A 7 -8.45 19.28 20.77
N ILE A 8 -8.84 20.36 20.55
CA ILE A 8 -9.28 20.65 19.33
C ILE A 8 -8.41 20.43 18.30
N ILE A 9 -7.35 20.82 18.44
CA ILE A 9 -6.45 20.69 17.47
C ILE A 9 -6.35 19.35 17.04
N VAL A 10 -6.37 18.56 17.88
CA VAL A 10 -6.18 17.26 17.51
C VAL A 10 -7.18 16.87 16.58
N ALA A 11 -8.30 17.19 16.86
CA ALA A 11 -9.31 16.74 16.01
C ALA A 11 -8.99 17.09 14.64
N ALA A 12 -8.60 18.18 14.50
CA ALA A 12 -8.35 18.60 13.16
C ALA A 12 -7.42 17.66 12.52
N ALA A 13 -6.53 17.34 13.20
CA ALA A 13 -5.54 16.53 12.63
C ALA A 13 -6.16 15.36 12.01
N LEU A 14 -7.05 14.84 12.57
CA LEU A 14 -7.58 13.72 12.03
C LEU A 14 -8.11 13.88 10.78
N THR A 15 -8.68 14.82 10.57
CA THR A 15 -9.24 14.90 9.33
C THR A 15 -8.33 14.93 8.35
N GLY A 16 -7.50 15.58 8.55
CA GLY A 16 -6.64 15.61 7.48
C GLY A 16 -6.28 14.37 7.11
N CYS A 17 -6.45 13.82 7.72
CA CYS A 17 -6.09 12.77 7.27
C CYS A 17 -6.74 12.06 6.81
N ASN A 18 -7.33 12.16 6.84
CA ASN A 18 -7.77 11.44 6.37
C ASN A 18 -7.83 11.51 5.41
N THR A 19 -7.85 12.01 5.28
CA THR A 19 -7.92 12.05 4.41
C THR A 19 -7.15 12.05 3.85
N VAL A 20 -6.66 12.23 4.05
CA VAL A 20 -6.02 12.18 3.66
C VAL A 20 -5.72 12.04 2.86
N ALA A 21 -5.78 12.50 2.46
CA ALA A 21 -5.75 12.35 1.68
C ALA A 21 -5.12 11.98 0.89
N GLY A 22 -5.04 12.29 0.15
CA GLY A 22 -4.37 11.90 -0.72
C GLY A 22 -4.25 10.68 -0.75
N MET A 23 -3.76 10.35 -0.47
CA MET A 23 -3.67 9.27 -0.52
C MET A 23 -4.39 8.76 0.35
N LYS A 24 -4.74 9.27 1.18
CA LYS A 24 -5.45 8.78 1.91
C LYS A 24 -6.52 8.37 1.31
N GLN A 25 -6.77 8.85 0.34
CA GLN A 25 -7.84 8.49 -0.28
C GLN A 25 -7.79 7.14 -0.68
N ASP A 26 -6.70 6.59 -0.96
CA ASP A 26 -6.59 5.25 -1.36
C ASP A 26 -7.24 4.39 -0.35
N THR A 27 -6.93 4.58 0.91
CA THR A 27 -7.46 3.76 1.93
C THR A 27 -8.95 3.91 2.07
N SER A 28 -9.44 5.08 1.99
CA SER A 28 -10.83 5.24 2.17
C SER A 28 -11.61 4.61 1.03
N GLN A 29 -11.07 4.64 -0.16
CA GLN A 29 -11.76 4.01 -1.24
C GLN A 29 -11.90 2.54 -1.03
N VAL A 30 -10.86 1.92 -0.55
CA VAL A 30 -10.88 0.51 -0.35
C VAL A 30 -11.85 0.14 0.76
N SER A 31 -11.95 0.94 1.78
CA SER A 31 -12.84 0.60 2.87
C SER A 31 -14.30 0.71 2.47
N ASP A 32 -14.60 1.38 1.38
CA ASP A 32 -15.96 1.51 0.92
C ASP A 32 -16.45 0.31 0.11
N TYR A 33 -15.58 -0.61 -0.24
CA TYR A 33 -16.01 -1.72 -1.06
C TYR A 33 -16.72 -2.79 -0.25
N THR A 34 -17.88 -3.20 -0.75
CA THR A 34 -18.63 -4.28 -0.15
C THR A 34 -18.41 -5.54 -0.96
N TYR A 35 -18.97 -6.64 -0.51
CA TYR A 35 -18.85 -7.90 -1.24
C TYR A 35 -19.42 -7.77 -2.64
N GLU A 36 -20.51 -7.04 -2.80
CA GLU A 36 -21.11 -6.86 -4.12
C GLU A 36 -20.17 -6.15 -5.07
N LYS A 37 -19.23 -5.39 -4.53
CA LYS A 37 -18.26 -4.68 -5.36
C LYS A 37 -16.92 -5.40 -5.40
N LYS A 38 -16.93 -6.66 -5.12
CA LYS A 38 -15.71 -7.46 -5.07
C LYS A 38 -14.88 -7.34 -6.35
N GLU A 39 -15.52 -7.37 -7.49
CA GLU A 39 -14.77 -7.28 -8.74
C GLU A 39 -14.14 -5.92 -8.93
N GLU A 40 -14.82 -4.87 -8.51
CA GLU A 40 -14.26 -3.54 -8.60
C GLU A 40 -13.05 -3.43 -7.68
N TYR A 41 -13.14 -4.03 -6.50
CA TYR A 41 -12.05 -4.04 -5.55
C TYR A 41 -10.85 -4.78 -6.15
N GLN A 42 -11.09 -5.91 -6.79
CA GLN A 42 -10.01 -6.65 -7.43
C GLN A 42 -9.35 -5.82 -8.53
N ARG A 43 -10.13 -5.12 -9.30
CA ARG A 43 -9.57 -4.28 -10.36
C ARG A 43 -8.75 -3.13 -9.77
N ALA A 44 -9.21 -2.57 -8.66
CA ALA A 44 -8.46 -1.50 -7.99
C ALA A 44 -7.12 -2.01 -7.47
N LEU A 45 -7.11 -3.19 -6.86
CA LEU A 45 -5.88 -3.77 -6.38
C LEU A 45 -4.92 -4.07 -7.54
N SER A 46 -5.45 -4.63 -8.63
CA SER A 46 -4.62 -4.94 -9.79
C SER A 46 -4.03 -3.68 -10.40
N ALA A 47 -4.82 -2.61 -10.46
CA ALA A 47 -4.32 -1.34 -11.01
C ALA A 47 -3.21 -0.77 -10.14
N GLN A 48 -3.37 -0.84 -8.82
CA GLN A 48 -2.34 -0.35 -7.92
C GLN A 48 -1.08 -1.18 -8.04
N MET A 49 -1.22 -2.50 -8.19
CA MET A 49 -0.07 -3.38 -8.34
C MET A 49 0.69 -3.05 -9.63
N ARG A 50 -0.03 -2.82 -10.73
CA ARG A 50 0.61 -2.49 -11.98
C ARG A 50 1.34 -1.15 -11.89
N ASP A 51 0.74 -0.18 -11.19
CA ASP A 51 1.36 1.11 -11.01
C ASP A 51 2.65 0.97 -10.20
N LEU A 52 2.63 0.15 -9.15
CA LEU A 52 3.81 -0.09 -8.35
C LEU A 52 4.88 -0.84 -9.15
N ASP A 53 4.47 -1.77 -10.02
CA ASP A 53 5.44 -2.47 -10.86
C ASP A 53 6.14 -1.50 -11.81
N ALA A 54 5.40 -0.58 -12.41
CA ALA A 54 6.01 0.40 -13.31
C ALA A 54 6.96 1.32 -12.54
N LYS A 55 6.56 1.75 -11.36
CA LYS A 55 7.42 2.60 -10.55
C LYS A 55 8.66 1.85 -10.07
N THR A 56 8.50 0.56 -9.78
CA THR A 56 9.64 -0.26 -9.37
C THR A 56 10.63 -0.41 -10.52
N ASP A 57 10.15 -0.54 -11.74
CA ASP A 57 11.05 -0.62 -12.90
C ASP A 57 11.86 0.67 -13.03
N GLU A 58 11.25 1.81 -12.72
CA GLU A 58 11.99 3.07 -12.74
C GLU A 58 13.06 3.09 -11.67
N LEU A 59 12.78 2.53 -10.50
CA LEU A 59 13.77 2.45 -9.44
C LEU A 59 14.92 1.54 -9.85
N LYS A 60 14.61 0.44 -10.52
CA LYS A 60 15.66 -0.47 -10.98
C LYS A 60 16.59 0.22 -11.96
N ALA A 61 16.03 1.05 -12.84
CA ALA A 61 16.84 1.78 -13.78
C ALA A 61 17.76 2.77 -13.07
N LYS A 62 17.25 3.44 -12.04
CA LYS A 62 18.07 4.35 -11.27
C LYS A 62 19.15 3.61 -10.51
N ALA A 63 18.82 2.45 -9.94
CA ALA A 63 19.77 1.66 -9.19
C ALA A 63 20.92 1.21 -10.07
N GLY A 64 20.66 0.99 -11.35
CA GLY A 64 21.70 0.57 -12.27
C GLY A 64 22.80 1.59 -12.44
N ARG A 65 22.53 2.84 -12.06
CA ARG A 65 23.54 3.89 -12.17
C ARG A 65 24.17 4.25 -10.83
N ALA A 66 23.80 3.54 -9.78
CA ALA A 66 24.27 3.85 -8.44
C ALA A 66 25.57 3.13 -8.13
N SER A 67 26.19 3.52 -7.02
CA SER A 67 27.39 2.85 -6.57
C SER A 67 27.09 1.43 -6.11
N ASP A 68 28.11 0.62 -5.97
CA ASP A 68 27.93 -0.77 -5.58
C ASP A 68 27.28 -0.92 -4.22
N SER A 69 27.63 -0.07 -3.27
CA SER A 69 27.04 -0.17 -1.94
C SER A 69 25.55 0.18 -1.97
N ILE A 70 25.20 1.16 -2.77
CA ILE A 70 23.79 1.52 -2.89
C ILE A 70 23.03 0.41 -3.59
N LYS A 71 23.63 -0.18 -4.62
CA LYS A 71 22.98 -1.28 -5.32
C LYS A 71 22.73 -2.46 -4.38
N ALA A 72 23.69 -2.75 -3.51
CA ALA A 72 23.53 -3.87 -2.59
C ALA A 72 22.37 -3.64 -1.63
N GLU A 73 22.26 -2.42 -1.12
CA GLU A 73 21.16 -2.11 -0.22
C GLU A 73 19.83 -2.12 -0.96
N PHE A 74 19.83 -1.55 -2.15
CA PHE A 74 18.62 -1.54 -2.97
C PHE A 74 18.17 -2.97 -3.26
N ASN A 75 19.10 -3.86 -3.58
CA ASN A 75 18.74 -5.25 -3.89
C ASN A 75 18.14 -5.96 -2.68
N ARG A 76 18.64 -5.68 -1.49
CA ARG A 76 18.05 -6.27 -0.28
C ARG A 76 16.62 -5.76 -0.08
N ASN A 77 16.40 -4.48 -0.34
CA ASN A 77 15.06 -3.93 -0.21
C ASN A 77 14.13 -4.47 -1.29
N MET A 78 14.70 -4.74 -2.48
CA MET A 78 13.90 -5.33 -3.56
C MET A 78 13.48 -6.76 -3.23
N GLU A 79 14.33 -7.51 -2.55
CA GLU A 79 13.95 -8.86 -2.14
C GLU A 79 12.76 -8.80 -1.18
N SER A 80 12.79 -7.82 -0.26
CA SER A 80 11.68 -7.64 0.64
C SER A 80 10.42 -7.26 -0.11
N LEU A 81 10.54 -6.35 -1.07
CA LEU A 81 9.40 -5.93 -1.88
C LEU A 81 8.82 -7.12 -2.63
N ASP A 82 9.67 -7.96 -3.22
CA ASP A 82 9.19 -9.11 -3.97
C ASP A 82 8.44 -10.09 -3.06
N ARG A 83 8.92 -10.26 -1.83
CA ARG A 83 8.22 -11.13 -0.88
C ARG A 83 6.84 -10.55 -0.53
N GLN A 84 6.77 -9.24 -0.32
CA GLN A 84 5.49 -8.62 0.00
C GLN A 84 4.53 -8.70 -1.19
N LYS A 85 5.05 -8.57 -2.39
CA LYS A 85 4.22 -8.68 -3.58
C LYS A 85 3.67 -10.10 -3.72
N ALA A 86 4.46 -11.11 -3.36
CA ALA A 86 3.97 -12.48 -3.41
C ALA A 86 2.83 -12.69 -2.41
N VAL A 87 2.96 -12.12 -1.21
CA VAL A 87 1.89 -12.20 -0.23
C VAL A 87 0.64 -11.49 -0.75
N LEU A 88 0.81 -10.33 -1.38
CA LEU A 88 -0.33 -9.61 -1.91
C LEU A 88 -1.04 -10.43 -2.98
N ARG A 89 -0.28 -11.10 -3.84
CA ARG A 89 -0.92 -11.93 -4.88
C ARG A 89 -1.75 -13.03 -4.25
N GLU A 90 -1.26 -13.64 -3.16
CA GLU A 90 -2.04 -14.65 -2.46
C GLU A 90 -3.32 -14.05 -1.90
N LYS A 91 -3.23 -12.83 -1.34
CA LYS A 91 -4.42 -12.19 -0.80
C LYS A 91 -5.41 -11.81 -1.90
N MET A 92 -4.89 -11.45 -3.06
CA MET A 92 -5.76 -11.15 -4.19
C MET A 92 -6.51 -12.39 -4.66
N GLU A 93 -5.85 -13.55 -4.62
CA GLU A 93 -6.55 -14.80 -4.95
C GLU A 93 -7.61 -15.10 -3.90
N ALA A 94 -7.33 -14.80 -2.64
CA ALA A 94 -8.33 -15.01 -1.60
C ALA A 94 -9.54 -14.10 -1.80
N VAL A 95 -9.31 -12.88 -2.28
CA VAL A 95 -10.41 -11.97 -2.58
C VAL A 95 -11.28 -12.57 -3.66
N LYS A 96 -10.64 -13.14 -4.69
CA LYS A 96 -11.36 -13.69 -5.81
C LYS A 96 -12.27 -14.81 -5.37
N SER A 97 -11.83 -15.63 -4.46
CA SER A 97 -12.62 -16.79 -4.01
C SER A 97 -13.40 -16.54 -2.73
N SER A 98 -13.45 -15.30 -2.25
CA SER A 98 -14.12 -15.01 -1.00
C SER A 98 -15.62 -15.14 -1.10
N THR A 99 -16.25 -15.39 0.05
CA THR A 99 -17.71 -15.42 0.13
C THR A 99 -18.18 -14.19 0.86
N ALA A 100 -19.46 -13.94 0.84
CA ALA A 100 -20.01 -12.77 1.51
C ALA A 100 -19.71 -12.80 3.01
N SER A 101 -19.77 -13.96 3.64
CA SER A 101 -19.55 -14.03 5.07
C SER A 101 -18.08 -13.81 5.45
N GLY A 102 -17.16 -14.14 4.56
CA GLY A 102 -15.74 -13.96 4.83
C GLY A 102 -15.16 -12.68 4.26
N TRP A 103 -15.99 -11.87 3.63
CA TRP A 103 -15.51 -10.71 2.89
C TRP A 103 -14.69 -9.72 3.70
N ASN A 104 -15.19 -9.35 4.88
CA ASN A 104 -14.48 -8.34 5.66
C ASN A 104 -13.09 -8.79 6.05
N GLN A 105 -12.95 -10.05 6.39
CA GLN A 105 -11.67 -10.57 6.79
C GLN A 105 -10.70 -10.65 5.62
N VAL A 106 -11.18 -11.12 4.48
CA VAL A 106 -10.35 -11.26 3.30
C VAL A 106 -9.93 -9.87 2.80
N LYS A 107 -10.85 -8.92 2.80
CA LYS A 107 -10.56 -7.58 2.37
C LYS A 107 -9.51 -6.93 3.27
N ALA A 108 -9.65 -7.11 4.59
CA ALA A 108 -8.69 -6.55 5.53
C ALA A 108 -7.30 -7.14 5.28
N GLY A 109 -7.22 -8.42 4.97
CA GLY A 109 -5.95 -9.06 4.67
C GLY A 109 -5.31 -8.50 3.41
N ALA A 110 -6.11 -8.28 2.37
CA ALA A 110 -5.60 -7.73 1.12
C ALA A 110 -5.16 -6.27 1.30
N ASP A 111 -5.93 -5.48 2.08
CA ASP A 111 -5.57 -4.10 2.34
C ASP A 111 -4.24 -4.02 3.09
N SER A 112 -4.07 -4.90 4.07
CA SER A 112 -2.85 -4.94 4.85
C SER A 112 -1.65 -5.34 3.97
N ALA A 113 -1.86 -6.31 3.09
CA ALA A 113 -0.79 -6.75 2.20
C ALA A 113 -0.41 -5.62 1.21
N MET A 114 -1.39 -4.87 0.71
CA MET A 114 -1.10 -3.76 -0.18
C MET A 114 -0.31 -2.67 0.55
N ASN A 115 -0.65 -2.39 1.81
CA ASN A 115 0.10 -1.42 2.58
C ASN A 115 1.54 -1.88 2.79
N SER A 116 1.75 -3.18 3.01
CA SER A 116 3.10 -3.72 3.18
C SER A 116 3.91 -3.57 1.89
N VAL A 117 3.27 -3.79 0.75
CA VAL A 117 3.94 -3.61 -0.54
C VAL A 117 4.33 -2.15 -0.74
N LYS A 118 3.43 -1.23 -0.40
CA LYS A 118 3.73 0.19 -0.55
C LYS A 118 4.88 0.62 0.36
N GLN A 119 4.91 0.10 1.58
CA GLN A 119 5.99 0.43 2.50
C GLN A 119 7.32 -0.13 2.01
N ALA A 120 7.30 -1.35 1.46
CA ALA A 120 8.52 -1.95 0.94
C ALA A 120 9.03 -1.17 -0.27
N TYR A 121 8.11 -0.68 -1.10
CA TYR A 121 8.48 0.15 -2.24
C TYR A 121 9.14 1.45 -1.76
N GLU A 122 8.56 2.11 -0.76
CA GLU A 122 9.12 3.35 -0.24
C GLU A 122 10.51 3.12 0.35
N LYS A 123 10.70 1.97 0.97
CA LYS A 123 12.00 1.66 1.53
C LYS A 123 13.03 1.47 0.44
N ALA A 124 12.67 0.78 -0.63
CA ALA A 124 13.57 0.60 -1.75
C ALA A 124 13.90 1.93 -2.39
N LYS A 125 12.89 2.80 -2.52
CA LYS A 125 13.08 4.10 -3.11
C LYS A 125 14.03 4.93 -2.25
N ALA A 126 13.89 4.85 -0.93
CA ALA A 126 14.72 5.63 -0.01
C ALA A 126 16.19 5.19 -0.02
N SER A 127 16.48 3.99 -0.50
CA SER A 127 17.86 3.56 -0.56
C SER A 127 18.62 4.17 -1.75
N LEU A 128 17.91 4.84 -2.64
CA LEU A 128 18.54 5.47 -3.80
C LEU A 128 18.77 6.96 -3.55
N PRO A 129 19.79 7.56 -4.15
CA PRO A 129 20.07 8.98 -3.93
C PRO A 129 18.98 9.89 -4.45
#